data_4e83e7ee229757f1fb8c4cbd23c85675
#
_entry.id   4e83e7ee229757f1fb8c4cbd23c85675
#
_cell.length_a   1.000
_cell.length_b   1.000
_cell.length_c   1.000
_cell.angle_alpha   90.00
_cell.angle_beta   90.00
_cell.angle_gamma   90.00
#
_symmetry.space_group_name_H-M   'P 1'
#
loop_
_entity.id
_entity.type
_entity.pdbx_description
1 polymer ?
#
loop_
_entity_poly.entity_id
_entity_poly.type
_entity_poly.pdbx_seq_one_letter_code
_entity_poly.pdbx_strand_id
1 'polypeptide(L)'
;MFFRMMAAVMFSVAGGVAGISFSERLKTELELCRNIRELLMTAAVIVRCRASDVYAIGAELKSDKSLEKLTFLQKIPEKYSPDEDFRDIWTDAVNSQKNLPEDAKRILCDFGTTLGQSDIEGQLVSMEVLCENAAVMEKKYSEIYSSKGRLYRSVGTLFGVMAGILIL
;
A
#
# COMPACT_ATOMS: atom_id res chain seq x y z
N MET A 1 43.12 20.03 6.58
CA MET A 1 42.97 18.62 6.18
C MET A 1 41.89 17.89 6.95
N PHE A 2 41.88 17.88 8.25
CA PHE A 2 40.91 17.16 9.08
C PHE A 2 39.44 17.53 8.79
N PHE A 3 39.14 18.82 8.61
CA PHE A 3 37.77 19.31 8.33
C PHE A 3 37.24 18.87 6.95
N ARG A 4 38.11 18.77 5.96
CA ARG A 4 37.75 18.26 4.61
C ARG A 4 37.43 16.75 4.63
N MET A 5 38.24 15.96 5.33
CA MET A 5 37.99 14.53 5.51
C MET A 5 36.66 14.28 6.23
N MET A 6 36.34 15.07 7.26
CA MET A 6 35.09 14.94 7.99
C MET A 6 33.88 15.30 7.09
N ALA A 7 34.00 16.36 6.30
CA ALA A 7 32.97 16.73 5.31
C ALA A 7 32.76 15.63 4.25
N ALA A 8 33.81 15.05 3.71
CA ALA A 8 33.75 13.96 2.75
C ALA A 8 33.00 12.73 3.29
N VAL A 9 33.27 12.34 4.53
CA VAL A 9 32.58 11.24 5.20
C VAL A 9 31.09 11.57 5.41
N MET A 10 30.75 12.81 5.84
CA MET A 10 29.36 13.23 6.02
C MET A 10 28.57 13.18 4.72
N PHE A 11 29.15 13.64 3.59
CA PHE A 11 28.47 13.58 2.28
C PHE A 11 28.27 12.14 1.80
N SER A 12 29.25 11.26 2.03
CA SER A 12 29.13 9.84 1.67
C SER A 12 28.02 9.14 2.46
N VAL A 13 27.91 9.41 3.74
CA VAL A 13 26.84 8.87 4.62
C VAL A 13 25.48 9.44 4.19
N ALA A 14 25.38 10.76 3.95
CA ALA A 14 24.12 11.38 3.54
C ALA A 14 23.59 10.82 2.21
N GLY A 15 24.48 10.62 1.21
CA GLY A 15 24.11 10.00 -0.06
C GLY A 15 23.61 8.56 0.10
N GLY A 16 24.29 7.77 0.93
CA GLY A 16 23.89 6.40 1.26
C GLY A 16 22.51 6.33 1.95
N VAL A 17 22.29 7.17 2.95
CA VAL A 17 21.00 7.26 3.68
C VAL A 17 19.87 7.68 2.75
N ALA A 18 20.07 8.66 1.89
CA ALA A 18 19.08 9.08 0.90
C ALA A 18 18.69 7.93 -0.04
N GLY A 19 19.67 7.20 -0.59
CA GLY A 19 19.42 6.05 -1.47
C GLY A 19 18.65 4.92 -0.79
N ILE A 20 18.94 4.65 0.48
CA ILE A 20 18.21 3.65 1.29
C ILE A 20 16.77 4.12 1.52
N SER A 21 16.55 5.37 1.90
CA SER A 21 15.21 5.91 2.18
C SER A 21 14.29 5.82 0.95
N PHE A 22 14.79 6.11 -0.25
CA PHE A 22 14.03 5.93 -1.48
C PHE A 22 13.69 4.47 -1.77
N SER A 23 14.63 3.55 -1.53
CA SER A 23 14.40 2.12 -1.69
C SER A 23 13.36 1.58 -0.70
N GLU A 24 13.39 2.02 0.56
CA GLU A 24 12.41 1.64 1.58
C GLU A 24 11.00 2.16 1.27
N ARG A 25 10.88 3.35 0.70
CA ARG A 25 9.58 3.87 0.23
C ARG A 25 8.97 2.96 -0.84
N LEU A 26 9.74 2.58 -1.86
CA LEU A 26 9.26 1.67 -2.91
C LEU A 26 8.88 0.29 -2.36
N LYS A 27 9.61 -0.20 -1.35
CA LYS A 27 9.30 -1.43 -0.65
C LYS A 27 7.96 -1.32 0.09
N THR A 28 7.72 -0.21 0.78
CA THR A 28 6.47 0.05 1.49
C THR A 28 5.28 0.10 0.53
N GLU A 29 5.42 0.77 -0.62
CA GLU A 29 4.39 0.81 -1.66
C GLU A 29 4.06 -0.60 -2.18
N LEU A 30 5.06 -1.44 -2.44
CA LEU A 30 4.86 -2.83 -2.84
C LEU A 30 4.15 -3.66 -1.76
N GLU A 31 4.54 -3.50 -0.50
CA GLU A 31 3.92 -4.21 0.62
C GLU A 31 2.45 -3.80 0.78
N LEU A 32 2.11 -2.53 0.62
CA LEU A 32 0.72 -2.06 0.61
C LEU A 32 -0.07 -2.69 -0.55
N CYS A 33 0.50 -2.78 -1.76
CA CYS A 33 -0.15 -3.44 -2.88
C CYS A 33 -0.44 -4.93 -2.61
N ARG A 34 0.47 -5.64 -1.95
CA ARG A 34 0.29 -7.04 -1.53
C ARG A 34 -0.85 -7.19 -0.53
N ASN A 35 -0.86 -6.34 0.50
CA ASN A 35 -1.90 -6.37 1.51
C ASN A 35 -3.29 -6.04 0.93
N ILE A 36 -3.36 -5.15 -0.08
CA ILE A 36 -4.62 -4.87 -0.77
C ILE A 36 -5.12 -6.09 -1.55
N ARG A 37 -4.24 -6.78 -2.26
CA ARG A 37 -4.61 -8.02 -2.93
C ARG A 37 -5.10 -9.08 -1.93
N GLU A 38 -4.43 -9.24 -0.81
CA GLU A 38 -4.81 -10.14 0.27
C GLU A 38 -6.17 -9.76 0.86
N LEU A 39 -6.42 -8.46 1.10
CA LEU A 39 -7.72 -7.94 1.54
C LEU A 39 -8.84 -8.37 0.59
N LEU A 40 -8.67 -8.15 -0.72
CA LEU A 40 -9.69 -8.48 -1.72
C LEU A 40 -9.96 -9.99 -1.77
N MET A 41 -8.92 -10.82 -1.71
CA MET A 41 -9.04 -12.27 -1.68
C MET A 41 -9.77 -12.75 -0.41
N THR A 42 -9.43 -12.21 0.75
CA THR A 42 -10.08 -12.51 2.02
C THR A 42 -11.55 -12.09 2.00
N ALA A 43 -11.84 -10.88 1.51
CA ALA A 43 -13.20 -10.37 1.38
C ALA A 43 -14.05 -11.27 0.45
N ALA A 44 -13.50 -11.70 -0.69
CA ALA A 44 -14.20 -12.61 -1.60
C ALA A 44 -14.55 -13.95 -0.94
N VAL A 45 -13.66 -14.48 -0.09
CA VAL A 45 -13.94 -15.69 0.70
C VAL A 45 -15.05 -15.45 1.72
N ILE A 46 -15.04 -14.33 2.43
CA ILE A 46 -16.05 -13.98 3.43
C ILE A 46 -17.43 -13.87 2.76
N VAL A 47 -17.53 -13.13 1.64
CA VAL A 47 -18.79 -12.97 0.89
C VAL A 47 -19.31 -14.32 0.40
N ARG A 48 -18.43 -15.18 -0.14
CA ARG A 48 -18.83 -16.51 -0.64
C ARG A 48 -19.34 -17.44 0.45
N CYS A 49 -18.71 -17.42 1.63
CA CYS A 49 -18.98 -18.39 2.68
C CYS A 49 -20.10 -17.97 3.63
N ARG A 50 -20.31 -16.67 3.84
CA ARG A 50 -21.17 -16.21 4.95
C ARG A 50 -22.33 -15.30 4.53
N ALA A 51 -22.35 -14.78 3.30
CA ALA A 51 -23.33 -13.77 2.87
C ALA A 51 -23.54 -12.67 3.93
N SER A 52 -22.42 -12.20 4.52
CA SER A 52 -22.44 -11.32 5.69
C SER A 52 -22.77 -9.89 5.29
N ASP A 53 -23.35 -9.13 6.24
CA ASP A 53 -23.48 -7.69 6.13
C ASP A 53 -22.13 -7.00 5.91
N VAL A 54 -22.13 -5.89 5.19
CA VAL A 54 -20.92 -5.13 4.82
C VAL A 54 -20.11 -4.69 6.05
N TYR A 55 -20.76 -4.36 7.16
CA TYR A 55 -20.10 -4.02 8.42
C TYR A 55 -19.41 -5.23 9.06
N ALA A 56 -20.02 -6.41 8.96
CA ALA A 56 -19.41 -7.64 9.44
C ALA A 56 -18.16 -8.01 8.61
N ILE A 57 -18.21 -7.80 7.29
CA ILE A 57 -17.04 -7.96 6.41
C ILE A 57 -15.92 -6.99 6.85
N GLY A 58 -16.25 -5.71 7.05
CA GLY A 58 -15.29 -4.69 7.51
C GLY A 58 -14.66 -5.05 8.85
N ALA A 59 -15.43 -5.54 9.81
CA ALA A 59 -14.96 -5.96 11.14
C ALA A 59 -14.03 -7.18 11.04
N GLU A 60 -14.31 -8.15 10.19
CA GLU A 60 -13.48 -9.33 9.97
C GLU A 60 -12.14 -8.95 9.31
N LEU A 61 -12.17 -8.11 8.27
CA LEU A 61 -10.96 -7.57 7.64
C LEU A 61 -10.09 -6.77 8.61
N LYS A 62 -10.71 -5.99 9.50
CA LYS A 62 -10.01 -5.22 10.55
C LYS A 62 -9.32 -6.11 11.57
N SER A 63 -9.86 -7.28 11.86
CA SER A 63 -9.29 -8.24 12.81
C SER A 63 -8.13 -9.06 12.25
N ASP A 64 -7.94 -9.04 10.95
CA ASP A 64 -6.87 -9.79 10.27
C ASP A 64 -5.52 -9.11 10.46
N LYS A 65 -4.60 -9.78 11.17
CA LYS A 65 -3.25 -9.28 11.44
C LYS A 65 -2.41 -9.10 10.18
N SER A 66 -2.68 -9.85 9.11
CA SER A 66 -1.96 -9.71 7.84
C SER A 66 -2.22 -8.36 7.18
N LEU A 67 -3.36 -7.72 7.50
CA LEU A 67 -3.81 -6.43 6.96
C LEU A 67 -3.47 -5.23 7.85
N GLU A 68 -2.68 -5.40 8.91
CA GLU A 68 -2.36 -4.35 9.90
C GLU A 68 -1.76 -3.08 9.26
N LYS A 69 -1.05 -3.20 8.14
CA LYS A 69 -0.49 -2.06 7.39
C LYS A 69 -1.55 -1.21 6.69
N LEU A 70 -2.75 -1.75 6.48
CA LEU A 70 -3.88 -1.02 5.93
C LEU A 70 -4.60 -0.28 7.07
N THR A 71 -3.98 0.81 7.53
CA THR A 71 -4.44 1.56 8.73
C THR A 71 -5.83 2.18 8.55
N PHE A 72 -6.30 2.36 7.32
CA PHE A 72 -7.65 2.85 7.04
C PHE A 72 -8.74 1.90 7.58
N LEU A 73 -8.48 0.58 7.66
CA LEU A 73 -9.42 -0.40 8.21
C LEU A 73 -9.81 -0.08 9.66
N GLN A 74 -8.92 0.54 10.43
CA GLN A 74 -9.20 0.92 11.81
C GLN A 74 -10.26 2.03 11.94
N LYS A 75 -10.52 2.77 10.85
CA LYS A 75 -11.53 3.84 10.80
C LYS A 75 -12.92 3.36 10.43
N ILE A 76 -13.03 2.11 9.97
CA ILE A 76 -14.32 1.54 9.58
C ILE A 76 -15.09 1.13 10.84
N PRO A 77 -16.33 1.62 11.01
CA PRO A 77 -17.17 1.26 12.16
C PRO A 77 -17.56 -0.23 12.09
N GLU A 78 -17.70 -0.85 13.25
CA GLU A 78 -18.09 -2.26 13.36
C GLU A 78 -19.61 -2.45 13.34
N LYS A 79 -20.37 -1.37 13.44
CA LYS A 79 -21.83 -1.40 13.52
C LYS A 79 -22.44 -0.43 12.52
N TYR A 80 -23.60 -0.83 12.01
CA TYR A 80 -24.42 0.01 11.16
C TYR A 80 -24.81 1.31 11.86
N SER A 81 -24.63 2.44 11.14
CA SER A 81 -25.17 3.75 11.52
C SER A 81 -26.20 4.19 10.46
N PRO A 82 -27.42 4.55 10.83
CA PRO A 82 -28.44 4.94 9.86
C PRO A 82 -28.18 6.29 9.19
N ASP A 83 -27.25 7.08 9.74
CA ASP A 83 -26.95 8.45 9.27
C ASP A 83 -25.81 8.49 8.24
N GLU A 84 -25.09 7.40 8.02
CA GLU A 84 -23.91 7.37 7.15
C GLU A 84 -23.93 6.16 6.21
N ASP A 85 -23.66 6.39 4.90
CA ASP A 85 -23.50 5.32 3.93
C ASP A 85 -22.12 4.66 4.11
N PHE A 86 -22.10 3.33 4.18
CA PHE A 86 -20.86 2.55 4.28
C PHE A 86 -19.84 2.91 3.19
N ARG A 87 -20.32 3.20 1.97
CA ARG A 87 -19.49 3.58 0.83
C ARG A 87 -18.73 4.87 1.09
N ASP A 88 -19.40 5.86 1.66
CA ASP A 88 -18.78 7.16 1.97
C ASP A 88 -17.75 7.00 3.08
N ILE A 89 -18.10 6.27 4.15
CA ILE A 89 -17.17 5.93 5.25
C ILE A 89 -15.93 5.22 4.71
N TRP A 90 -16.12 4.22 3.85
CA TRP A 90 -15.04 3.45 3.24
C TRP A 90 -14.13 4.34 2.40
N THR A 91 -14.70 5.16 1.53
CA THR A 91 -13.98 6.06 0.63
C THR A 91 -13.18 7.08 1.42
N ASP A 92 -13.75 7.67 2.46
CA ASP A 92 -13.07 8.64 3.33
C ASP A 92 -11.94 7.98 4.13
N ALA A 93 -12.17 6.77 4.63
CA ALA A 93 -11.15 5.99 5.32
C ALA A 93 -9.97 5.72 4.38
N VAL A 94 -10.21 5.21 3.15
CA VAL A 94 -9.18 4.94 2.14
C VAL A 94 -8.39 6.21 1.79
N ASN A 95 -9.08 7.33 1.55
CA ASN A 95 -8.43 8.61 1.22
C ASN A 95 -7.58 9.16 2.36
N SER A 96 -7.89 8.80 3.59
CA SER A 96 -7.12 9.22 4.77
C SER A 96 -5.80 8.51 4.94
N GLN A 97 -5.58 7.37 4.28
CA GLN A 97 -4.33 6.62 4.39
C GLN A 97 -3.21 7.28 3.58
N LYS A 98 -2.13 7.62 4.28
CA LYS A 98 -0.93 8.18 3.67
C LYS A 98 -0.14 7.12 2.91
N ASN A 99 0.61 7.56 1.90
CA ASN A 99 1.51 6.71 1.10
C ASN A 99 0.83 5.59 0.31
N LEU A 100 -0.48 5.66 0.12
CA LEU A 100 -1.20 4.72 -0.73
C LEU A 100 -1.06 5.15 -2.20
N PRO A 101 -0.60 4.26 -3.11
CA PRO A 101 -0.57 4.56 -4.53
C PRO A 101 -1.95 4.86 -5.10
N GLU A 102 -2.03 5.74 -6.10
CA GLU A 102 -3.32 6.14 -6.70
C GLU A 102 -4.06 4.95 -7.35
N ASP A 103 -3.32 4.02 -7.99
CA ASP A 103 -3.91 2.79 -8.52
C ASP A 103 -4.57 1.95 -7.40
N ALA A 104 -3.92 1.90 -6.23
CA ALA A 104 -4.40 1.19 -5.05
C ALA A 104 -5.65 1.85 -4.45
N LYS A 105 -5.67 3.18 -4.35
CA LYS A 105 -6.86 3.92 -3.88
C LYS A 105 -8.07 3.64 -4.76
N ARG A 106 -7.88 3.70 -6.09
CA ARG A 106 -8.96 3.42 -7.03
C ARG A 106 -9.54 2.02 -6.82
N ILE A 107 -8.70 0.98 -6.76
CA ILE A 107 -9.15 -0.40 -6.53
C ILE A 107 -9.92 -0.51 -5.21
N LEU A 108 -9.45 0.12 -4.14
CA LEU A 108 -10.13 0.08 -2.84
C LEU A 108 -11.46 0.87 -2.85
N CYS A 109 -11.54 2.00 -3.54
CA CYS A 109 -12.80 2.74 -3.69
C CYS A 109 -13.81 1.94 -4.52
N ASP A 110 -13.37 1.32 -5.63
CA ASP A 110 -14.21 0.44 -6.45
C ASP A 110 -14.72 -0.75 -5.64
N PHE A 111 -13.88 -1.34 -4.77
CA PHE A 111 -14.29 -2.39 -3.85
C PHE A 111 -15.39 -1.91 -2.88
N GLY A 112 -15.23 -0.74 -2.25
CA GLY A 112 -16.25 -0.17 -1.37
C GLY A 112 -17.60 0.06 -2.06
N THR A 113 -17.57 0.41 -3.37
CA THR A 113 -18.79 0.58 -4.15
C THR A 113 -19.44 -0.76 -4.56
N THR A 114 -18.66 -1.82 -4.68
CA THR A 114 -19.14 -3.16 -5.04
C THR A 114 -19.85 -3.85 -3.88
N LEU A 115 -19.40 -3.58 -2.64
CA LEU A 115 -20.00 -4.17 -1.45
C LEU A 115 -21.45 -3.73 -1.26
N GLY A 116 -22.37 -4.69 -1.19
CA GLY A 116 -23.78 -4.45 -0.89
C GLY A 116 -24.64 -3.94 -2.05
N GLN A 117 -24.11 -3.76 -3.26
CA GLN A 117 -24.86 -3.22 -4.40
C GLN A 117 -25.58 -4.25 -5.26
N SER A 118 -25.11 -5.49 -5.30
CA SER A 118 -25.68 -6.56 -6.13
C SER A 118 -25.93 -7.82 -5.30
N ASP A 119 -26.51 -8.81 -5.93
CA ASP A 119 -26.57 -10.15 -5.37
C ASP A 119 -25.16 -10.74 -5.16
N ILE A 120 -25.08 -11.84 -4.45
CA ILE A 120 -23.79 -12.47 -4.09
C ILE A 120 -22.97 -12.83 -5.35
N GLU A 121 -23.64 -13.35 -6.39
CA GLU A 121 -22.96 -13.71 -7.64
C GLU A 121 -22.35 -12.51 -8.33
N GLY A 122 -23.10 -11.41 -8.45
CA GLY A 122 -22.61 -10.15 -9.03
C GLY A 122 -21.45 -9.55 -8.23
N GLN A 123 -21.52 -9.61 -6.90
CA GLN A 123 -20.41 -9.18 -6.04
C GLN A 123 -19.15 -10.01 -6.28
N LEU A 124 -19.27 -11.34 -6.35
CA LEU A 124 -18.13 -12.24 -6.56
C LEU A 124 -17.47 -12.01 -7.92
N VAL A 125 -18.25 -11.83 -8.99
CA VAL A 125 -17.71 -11.50 -10.32
C VAL A 125 -16.94 -10.18 -10.30
N SER A 126 -17.49 -9.15 -9.65
CA SER A 126 -16.82 -7.86 -9.52
C SER A 126 -15.54 -7.96 -8.68
N MET A 127 -15.57 -8.74 -7.60
CA MET A 127 -14.38 -8.99 -6.76
C MET A 127 -13.29 -9.74 -7.52
N GLU A 128 -13.64 -10.68 -8.40
CA GLU A 128 -12.66 -11.40 -9.24
C GLU A 128 -11.90 -10.42 -10.12
N VAL A 129 -12.60 -9.49 -10.79
CA VAL A 129 -11.98 -8.42 -11.59
C VAL A 129 -11.08 -7.54 -10.74
N LEU A 130 -11.51 -7.17 -9.53
CA LEU A 130 -10.70 -6.36 -8.63
C LEU A 130 -9.45 -7.11 -8.15
N CYS A 131 -9.54 -8.41 -7.88
CA CYS A 131 -8.39 -9.26 -7.55
C CYS A 131 -7.38 -9.35 -8.69
N GLU A 132 -7.86 -9.47 -9.94
CA GLU A 132 -6.98 -9.45 -11.11
C GLU A 132 -6.28 -8.08 -11.27
N ASN A 133 -7.02 -6.99 -11.14
CA ASN A 133 -6.45 -5.64 -11.18
C ASN A 133 -5.41 -5.43 -10.07
N ALA A 134 -5.66 -5.94 -8.87
CA ALA A 134 -4.71 -5.89 -7.75
C ALA A 134 -3.46 -6.74 -8.03
N ALA A 135 -3.59 -7.89 -8.69
CA ALA A 135 -2.46 -8.72 -9.08
C ALA A 135 -1.57 -8.02 -10.13
N VAL A 136 -2.18 -7.36 -11.12
CA VAL A 136 -1.46 -6.55 -12.12
C VAL A 136 -0.75 -5.37 -11.44
N MET A 137 -1.42 -4.70 -10.52
CA MET A 137 -0.83 -3.62 -9.73
C MET A 137 0.36 -4.11 -8.89
N GLU A 138 0.22 -5.22 -8.16
CA GLU A 138 1.31 -5.80 -7.37
C GLU A 138 2.52 -6.10 -8.25
N LYS A 139 2.31 -6.73 -9.42
CA LYS A 139 3.38 -7.01 -10.38
C LYS A 139 4.10 -5.75 -10.82
N LYS A 140 3.37 -4.70 -11.20
CA LYS A 140 3.92 -3.38 -11.56
C LYS A 140 4.83 -2.82 -10.46
N TYR A 141 4.37 -2.80 -9.22
CA TYR A 141 5.16 -2.27 -8.10
C TYR A 141 6.34 -3.17 -7.71
N SER A 142 6.22 -4.48 -7.91
CA SER A 142 7.32 -5.43 -7.75
C SER A 142 8.43 -5.18 -8.79
N GLU A 143 8.09 -4.93 -10.04
CA GLU A 143 9.04 -4.58 -11.10
C GLU A 143 9.72 -3.21 -10.81
N ILE A 144 8.96 -2.22 -10.36
CA ILE A 144 9.50 -0.91 -9.96
C ILE A 144 10.48 -1.07 -8.80
N TYR A 145 10.13 -1.84 -7.75
CA TYR A 145 11.01 -2.07 -6.61
C TYR A 145 12.27 -2.83 -7.01
N SER A 146 12.16 -3.89 -7.82
CA SER A 146 13.30 -4.71 -8.23
C SER A 146 14.30 -3.95 -9.11
N SER A 147 13.81 -3.06 -9.99
CA SER A 147 14.66 -2.27 -10.88
C SER A 147 15.16 -0.99 -10.21
N LYS A 148 14.26 -0.14 -9.74
CA LYS A 148 14.61 1.19 -9.18
C LYS A 148 15.17 1.11 -7.77
N GLY A 149 14.67 0.19 -6.93
CA GLY A 149 15.15 0.05 -5.56
C GLY A 149 16.64 -0.32 -5.47
N ARG A 150 17.09 -1.18 -6.38
CA ARG A 150 18.51 -1.55 -6.49
C ARG A 150 19.33 -0.38 -7.04
N LEU A 151 18.81 0.31 -8.06
CA LEU A 151 19.45 1.46 -8.68
C LEU A 151 19.67 2.59 -7.66
N TYR A 152 18.65 2.95 -6.88
CA TYR A 152 18.76 4.03 -5.89
C TYR A 152 19.81 3.74 -4.81
N ARG A 153 19.92 2.49 -4.35
CA ARG A 153 20.98 2.10 -3.41
C ARG A 153 22.38 2.25 -4.01
N SER A 154 22.60 1.79 -5.24
CA SER A 154 23.90 1.87 -5.91
C SER A 154 24.28 3.30 -6.27
N VAL A 155 23.34 4.08 -6.81
CA VAL A 155 23.56 5.47 -7.21
C VAL A 155 23.78 6.36 -5.99
N GLY A 156 23.01 6.17 -4.91
CA GLY A 156 23.19 6.93 -3.67
C GLY A 156 24.59 6.77 -3.08
N THR A 157 25.10 5.54 -3.02
CA THR A 157 26.47 5.27 -2.55
C THR A 157 27.53 5.84 -3.48
N LEU A 158 27.39 5.69 -4.80
CA LEU A 158 28.33 6.23 -5.78
C LEU A 158 28.42 7.76 -5.73
N PHE A 159 27.28 8.45 -5.69
CA PHE A 159 27.25 9.91 -5.57
C PHE A 159 27.86 10.39 -4.26
N GLY A 160 27.59 9.69 -3.14
CA GLY A 160 28.20 10.01 -1.86
C GLY A 160 29.72 9.90 -1.90
N VAL A 161 30.25 8.82 -2.49
CA VAL A 161 31.70 8.62 -2.64
C VAL A 161 32.32 9.66 -3.57
N MET A 162 31.70 9.93 -4.74
CA MET A 162 32.20 10.96 -5.67
C MET A 162 32.24 12.36 -5.04
N ALA A 163 31.18 12.76 -4.34
CA ALA A 163 31.15 14.03 -3.63
C ALA A 163 32.25 14.10 -2.54
N GLY A 164 32.47 12.99 -1.84
CA GLY A 164 33.55 12.87 -0.86
C GLY A 164 34.94 13.08 -1.48
N ILE A 165 35.22 12.48 -2.65
CA ILE A 165 36.51 12.63 -3.35
C ILE A 165 36.70 14.06 -3.85
N LEU A 166 35.64 14.74 -4.31
CA LEU A 166 35.72 16.10 -4.84
C LEU A 166 36.05 17.14 -3.76
N ILE A 167 35.79 16.86 -2.49
CA ILE A 167 36.05 17.76 -1.36
C ILE A 167 37.43 17.51 -0.75
N LEU A 168 38.03 16.37 -1.01
CA LEU A 168 39.38 16.02 -0.53
C LEU A 168 40.46 16.75 -1.31
#